data_c55b8884093554b81265b485039df293
#
_entry.id   c55b8884093554b81265b485039df293
#
_cell.length_a   1.000
_cell.length_b   1.000
_cell.length_c   1.000
_cell.angle_alpha   90.00
_cell.angle_beta   90.00
_cell.angle_gamma   90.00
#
_symmetry.space_group_name_H-M   'P 1'
#
loop_
_entity.id
_entity.type
_entity.pdbx_description
1 polymer ?
#
loop_
_entity_poly.entity_id
_entity_poly.type
_entity_poly.pdbx_seq_one_letter_code
_entity_poly.pdbx_strand_id
1 'polypeptide(L)'
;MRNLVTIADGRIEYSFYEVKRPAAPTIVMLHEGLGALSLWREFPRKLSNLINCSVFVYSRHGYGQSDFINDEFDTQYIHHEALNILPQILNHFEISNPILYGHSDGASIALIHASSTDTQVMGLILEAPHVFVEEISLDGLNGAKKAFEQGGLKASLAKHHHKPEMIFRCWNNIWLSPEFLTWNIVPCLSNIQCPTLLIQGEEDAYGTLSQLDTIEKNISGRCEKKIMPAIGHSPHRENPELVLRSIQQFISKNINTQNIE
;
A
#
# COMPACT_ATOMS: atom_id res chain seq x y z
N MET A 1 2.96 -19.23 -4.29
CA MET A 1 2.06 -20.11 -3.51
C MET A 1 1.44 -19.25 -2.43
N ARG A 2 0.13 -19.36 -2.17
CA ARG A 2 -0.55 -18.61 -1.09
C ARG A 2 -0.45 -19.41 0.18
N ASN A 3 -0.08 -18.75 1.27
CA ASN A 3 0.08 -19.36 2.59
C ASN A 3 -0.74 -18.58 3.62
N LEU A 4 -0.94 -19.17 4.79
CA LEU A 4 -1.56 -18.52 5.94
C LEU A 4 -0.59 -18.61 7.12
N VAL A 5 -0.49 -17.54 7.89
CA VAL A 5 0.30 -17.46 9.11
C VAL A 5 -0.50 -16.74 10.19
N THR A 6 -0.36 -17.13 11.45
CA THR A 6 -0.99 -16.42 12.57
C THR A 6 -0.13 -15.25 12.98
N ILE A 7 -0.65 -14.04 12.87
CA ILE A 7 -0.02 -12.78 13.29
C ILE A 7 -1.05 -12.01 14.11
N ALA A 8 -0.65 -11.50 15.27
CA ALA A 8 -1.56 -10.92 16.25
C ALA A 8 -2.69 -11.92 16.57
N ASP A 9 -3.94 -11.50 16.46
CA ASP A 9 -5.11 -12.28 16.88
C ASP A 9 -5.77 -13.04 15.71
N GLY A 10 -5.12 -13.11 14.52
CA GLY A 10 -5.72 -13.75 13.35
C GLY A 10 -4.73 -14.27 12.33
N ARG A 11 -5.24 -15.03 11.35
CA ARG A 11 -4.41 -15.53 10.25
C ARG A 11 -4.35 -14.50 9.15
N ILE A 12 -3.17 -14.36 8.56
CA ILE A 12 -2.88 -13.49 7.43
C ILE A 12 -2.51 -14.34 6.21
N GLU A 13 -3.16 -14.07 5.08
CA GLU A 13 -2.82 -14.61 3.77
C GLU A 13 -1.58 -13.89 3.24
N TYR A 14 -0.57 -14.65 2.81
CA TYR A 14 0.65 -14.09 2.25
C TYR A 14 1.26 -14.91 1.12
N SER A 15 2.15 -14.27 0.36
CA SER A 15 3.10 -14.90 -0.56
C SER A 15 4.45 -14.27 -0.39
N PHE A 16 5.49 -15.11 -0.41
CA PHE A 16 6.87 -14.65 -0.34
C PHE A 16 7.63 -15.15 -1.57
N TYR A 17 8.10 -14.22 -2.39
CA TYR A 17 8.94 -14.47 -3.56
C TYR A 17 10.40 -14.29 -3.14
N GLU A 18 10.97 -15.34 -2.58
CA GLU A 18 12.32 -15.29 -2.03
C GLU A 18 13.39 -15.31 -3.14
N VAL A 19 14.38 -14.45 -3.00
CA VAL A 19 15.60 -14.43 -3.78
C VAL A 19 16.76 -14.74 -2.84
N LYS A 20 17.53 -15.78 -3.16
CA LYS A 20 18.71 -16.19 -2.38
C LYS A 20 19.88 -15.24 -2.66
N ARG A 21 19.79 -14.04 -2.16
CA ARG A 21 20.84 -13.03 -2.22
C ARG A 21 21.01 -12.43 -0.83
N PRO A 22 22.08 -12.82 -0.10
CA PRO A 22 22.38 -12.21 1.19
C PRO A 22 22.44 -10.69 1.06
N ALA A 23 21.94 -9.99 2.08
CA ALA A 23 21.92 -8.54 2.15
C ALA A 23 21.05 -7.78 1.11
N ALA A 24 20.31 -8.46 0.21
CA ALA A 24 19.32 -7.77 -0.61
C ALA A 24 18.09 -7.39 0.24
N PRO A 25 17.57 -6.17 0.11
CA PRO A 25 16.38 -5.77 0.84
C PRO A 25 15.16 -6.59 0.39
N THR A 26 14.18 -6.71 1.28
CA THR A 26 12.86 -7.25 0.94
C THR A 26 11.91 -6.09 0.61
N ILE A 27 11.23 -6.18 -0.53
CA ILE A 27 10.14 -5.28 -0.85
C ILE A 27 8.86 -5.83 -0.21
N VAL A 28 8.22 -5.05 0.65
CA VAL A 28 6.94 -5.41 1.30
C VAL A 28 5.83 -4.64 0.61
N MET A 29 4.85 -5.36 0.06
CA MET A 29 3.77 -4.77 -0.72
C MET A 29 2.47 -4.67 0.09
N LEU A 30 1.93 -3.46 0.17
CA LEU A 30 0.75 -3.05 0.94
C LEU A 30 -0.36 -2.64 -0.02
N HIS A 31 -1.48 -3.37 -0.01
CA HIS A 31 -2.57 -3.18 -0.96
C HIS A 31 -3.50 -2.02 -0.62
N GLU A 32 -4.29 -1.59 -1.59
CA GLU A 32 -5.31 -0.56 -1.51
C GLU A 32 -6.51 -0.92 -0.61
N GLY A 33 -7.47 0.03 -0.45
CA GLY A 33 -8.64 -0.06 0.43
C GLY A 33 -9.57 -1.24 0.18
N LEU A 34 -9.68 -1.73 -1.05
CA LEU A 34 -10.42 -2.95 -1.41
C LEU A 34 -9.50 -4.03 -2.02
N GLY A 35 -8.21 -3.92 -1.75
CA GLY A 35 -7.18 -4.79 -2.27
C GLY A 35 -7.06 -6.12 -1.56
N ALA A 36 -6.28 -6.99 -2.15
CA ALA A 36 -5.86 -8.27 -1.59
C ALA A 36 -4.62 -8.77 -2.32
N LEU A 37 -3.91 -9.74 -1.73
CA LEU A 37 -2.77 -10.40 -2.37
C LEU A 37 -3.07 -10.83 -3.81
N SER A 38 -4.26 -11.37 -4.05
CA SER A 38 -4.66 -11.87 -5.37
C SER A 38 -4.81 -10.77 -6.43
N LEU A 39 -5.03 -9.53 -6.04
CA LEU A 39 -5.22 -8.40 -6.95
C LEU A 39 -3.91 -7.88 -7.54
N TRP A 40 -2.78 -8.14 -6.91
CA TRP A 40 -1.46 -7.86 -7.47
C TRP A 40 -1.09 -8.76 -8.66
N ARG A 41 -1.78 -9.89 -8.84
CA ARG A 41 -1.57 -10.86 -9.93
C ARG A 41 -0.09 -11.26 -10.05
N GLU A 42 0.49 -11.11 -11.25
CA GLU A 42 1.89 -11.46 -11.53
C GLU A 42 2.89 -10.34 -11.20
N PHE A 43 2.41 -9.17 -10.80
CA PHE A 43 3.25 -8.00 -10.59
C PHE A 43 4.36 -8.24 -9.54
N PRO A 44 4.07 -8.84 -8.36
CA PRO A 44 5.11 -9.10 -7.34
C PRO A 44 6.23 -10.02 -7.87
N ARG A 45 5.87 -11.04 -8.64
CA ARG A 45 6.85 -11.96 -9.24
C ARG A 45 7.70 -11.27 -10.31
N LYS A 46 7.07 -10.45 -11.17
CA LYS A 46 7.80 -9.66 -12.17
C LYS A 46 8.74 -8.67 -11.51
N LEU A 47 8.30 -8.01 -10.45
CA LEU A 47 9.10 -7.08 -9.66
C LEU A 47 10.31 -7.79 -9.03
N SER A 48 10.09 -8.91 -8.34
CA SER A 48 11.16 -9.71 -7.73
C SER A 48 12.22 -10.11 -8.75
N ASN A 49 11.81 -10.62 -9.91
CA ASN A 49 12.71 -11.02 -10.97
C ASN A 49 13.51 -9.84 -11.57
N LEU A 50 12.84 -8.68 -11.75
CA LEU A 50 13.45 -7.50 -12.37
C LEU A 50 14.51 -6.86 -11.48
N ILE A 51 14.21 -6.75 -10.17
CA ILE A 51 15.08 -6.07 -9.19
C ILE A 51 16.08 -7.04 -8.56
N ASN A 52 15.85 -8.35 -8.70
CA ASN A 52 16.60 -9.40 -8.00
C ASN A 52 16.61 -9.20 -6.47
N CYS A 53 15.42 -8.88 -5.92
CA CYS A 53 15.15 -8.73 -4.49
C CYS A 53 13.96 -9.59 -4.10
N SER A 54 13.90 -10.01 -2.84
CA SER A 54 12.75 -10.69 -2.28
C SER A 54 11.54 -9.77 -2.26
N VAL A 55 10.34 -10.31 -2.52
CA VAL A 55 9.08 -9.57 -2.46
C VAL A 55 8.12 -10.31 -1.56
N PHE A 56 7.68 -9.65 -0.49
CA PHE A 56 6.66 -10.12 0.43
C PHE A 56 5.35 -9.39 0.18
N VAL A 57 4.26 -10.14 0.04
CA VAL A 57 2.91 -9.60 -0.21
C VAL A 57 1.94 -10.26 0.73
N TYR A 58 1.07 -9.50 1.36
CA TYR A 58 0.03 -10.06 2.22
C TYR A 58 -1.32 -9.37 2.02
N SER A 59 -2.38 -10.04 2.42
CA SER A 59 -3.70 -9.46 2.59
C SER A 59 -3.87 -9.04 4.04
N ARG A 60 -4.19 -7.76 4.31
CA ARG A 60 -4.46 -7.26 5.66
C ARG A 60 -5.60 -8.05 6.33
N HIS A 61 -5.75 -7.97 7.65
CA HIS A 61 -6.87 -8.58 8.35
C HIS A 61 -8.22 -8.13 7.75
N GLY A 62 -9.10 -9.10 7.51
CA GLY A 62 -10.39 -8.91 6.85
C GLY A 62 -10.36 -8.94 5.32
N TYR A 63 -9.18 -8.83 4.71
CA TYR A 63 -9.01 -8.84 3.26
C TYR A 63 -8.58 -10.22 2.74
N GLY A 64 -8.84 -10.48 1.47
CA GLY A 64 -8.44 -11.72 0.83
C GLY A 64 -8.99 -12.95 1.56
N GLN A 65 -8.08 -13.82 1.98
CA GLN A 65 -8.36 -15.01 2.80
C GLN A 65 -7.88 -14.83 4.26
N SER A 66 -7.47 -13.62 4.65
CA SER A 66 -7.11 -13.30 6.02
C SER A 66 -8.33 -13.26 6.93
N ASP A 67 -8.13 -13.59 8.21
CA ASP A 67 -9.21 -13.60 9.19
C ASP A 67 -9.69 -12.17 9.48
N PHE A 68 -10.98 -12.01 9.73
CA PHE A 68 -11.55 -10.80 10.29
C PHE A 68 -11.31 -10.78 11.79
N ILE A 69 -10.69 -9.70 12.29
CA ILE A 69 -10.47 -9.50 13.73
C ILE A 69 -11.56 -8.57 14.28
N ASN A 70 -11.95 -7.55 13.50
CA ASN A 70 -12.95 -6.55 13.89
C ASN A 70 -14.01 -6.42 12.80
N ASP A 71 -15.27 -6.27 13.21
CA ASP A 71 -16.40 -6.13 12.29
C ASP A 71 -16.58 -4.70 11.76
N GLU A 72 -15.87 -3.71 12.33
CA GLU A 72 -15.91 -2.31 11.93
C GLU A 72 -14.51 -1.70 11.96
N PHE A 73 -14.24 -0.72 11.08
CA PHE A 73 -13.05 0.10 11.12
C PHE A 73 -13.34 1.38 11.90
N ASP A 74 -12.38 1.83 12.68
CA ASP A 74 -12.36 3.14 13.31
C ASP A 74 -11.46 4.11 12.54
N THR A 75 -11.41 5.36 12.97
CA THR A 75 -10.59 6.40 12.34
C THR A 75 -9.08 6.15 12.42
N GLN A 76 -8.66 5.20 13.23
CA GLN A 76 -7.25 4.83 13.44
C GLN A 76 -6.85 3.56 12.70
N TYR A 77 -7.73 2.96 11.89
CA TYR A 77 -7.45 1.65 11.27
C TYR A 77 -6.16 1.65 10.41
N ILE A 78 -5.87 2.74 9.68
CA ILE A 78 -4.63 2.90 8.90
C ILE A 78 -3.42 2.99 9.84
N HIS A 79 -3.53 3.75 10.94
CA HIS A 79 -2.47 3.87 11.94
C HIS A 79 -2.25 2.55 12.67
N HIS A 80 -3.34 1.84 13.01
CA HIS A 80 -3.25 0.53 13.65
C HIS A 80 -2.50 -0.48 12.76
N GLU A 81 -2.84 -0.54 11.49
CA GLU A 81 -2.12 -1.38 10.52
C GLU A 81 -0.63 -1.01 10.45
N ALA A 82 -0.33 0.30 10.34
CA ALA A 82 1.03 0.80 10.19
C ALA A 82 1.92 0.60 11.42
N LEU A 83 1.37 0.81 12.62
CA LEU A 83 2.15 0.89 13.86
C LEU A 83 2.06 -0.37 14.72
N ASN A 84 1.06 -1.22 14.51
CA ASN A 84 0.86 -2.42 15.30
C ASN A 84 0.97 -3.70 14.49
N ILE A 85 0.29 -3.82 13.34
CA ILE A 85 0.25 -5.06 12.57
C ILE A 85 1.49 -5.23 11.69
N LEU A 86 1.83 -4.23 10.89
CA LEU A 86 3.00 -4.29 9.99
C LEU A 86 4.32 -4.59 10.74
N PRO A 87 4.62 -3.98 11.91
CA PRO A 87 5.81 -4.35 12.68
C PRO A 87 5.84 -5.82 13.12
N GLN A 88 4.69 -6.40 13.50
CA GLN A 88 4.61 -7.81 13.87
C GLN A 88 4.87 -8.73 12.67
N ILE A 89 4.36 -8.35 11.49
CA ILE A 89 4.63 -9.08 10.24
C ILE A 89 6.12 -9.03 9.91
N LEU A 90 6.72 -7.84 9.93
CA LEU A 90 8.15 -7.67 9.64
C LEU A 90 9.02 -8.50 10.59
N ASN A 91 8.71 -8.46 11.89
CA ASN A 91 9.42 -9.24 12.91
C ASN A 91 9.25 -10.75 12.70
N HIS A 92 8.02 -11.22 12.43
CA HIS A 92 7.74 -12.65 12.23
C HIS A 92 8.50 -13.25 11.04
N PHE A 93 8.65 -12.48 9.97
CA PHE A 93 9.37 -12.91 8.76
C PHE A 93 10.84 -12.47 8.73
N GLU A 94 11.35 -11.94 9.85
CA GLU A 94 12.73 -11.46 9.99
C GLU A 94 13.12 -10.46 8.89
N ILE A 95 12.16 -9.63 8.47
CA ILE A 95 12.36 -8.58 7.46
C ILE A 95 12.86 -7.33 8.15
N SER A 96 14.16 -7.12 8.12
CA SER A 96 14.80 -5.88 8.59
C SER A 96 15.00 -4.91 7.42
N ASN A 97 14.86 -3.62 7.68
CA ASN A 97 15.09 -2.55 6.70
C ASN A 97 14.37 -2.77 5.35
N PRO A 98 13.02 -2.91 5.34
CA PRO A 98 12.28 -3.14 4.10
C PRO A 98 12.29 -1.93 3.17
N ILE A 99 12.05 -2.19 1.87
CA ILE A 99 11.47 -1.21 0.97
C ILE A 99 9.96 -1.41 1.03
N LEU A 100 9.19 -0.39 1.40
CA LEU A 100 7.74 -0.48 1.42
C LEU A 100 7.14 -0.01 0.10
N TYR A 101 6.38 -0.87 -0.56
CA TYR A 101 5.59 -0.51 -1.73
C TYR A 101 4.11 -0.49 -1.35
N GLY A 102 3.54 0.71 -1.22
CA GLY A 102 2.13 0.89 -0.88
C GLY A 102 1.31 1.42 -2.04
N HIS A 103 0.08 0.93 -2.18
CA HIS A 103 -0.93 1.46 -3.10
C HIS A 103 -2.12 2.00 -2.30
N SER A 104 -2.51 3.26 -2.54
CA SER A 104 -3.67 3.92 -1.92
C SER A 104 -3.61 3.86 -0.38
N ASP A 105 -4.56 3.21 0.32
CA ASP A 105 -4.47 2.94 1.76
C ASP A 105 -3.10 2.36 2.16
N GLY A 106 -2.58 1.42 1.37
CA GLY A 106 -1.27 0.82 1.61
C GLY A 106 -0.13 1.82 1.53
N ALA A 107 -0.25 2.87 0.71
CA ALA A 107 0.72 3.95 0.65
C ALA A 107 0.65 4.84 1.90
N SER A 108 -0.55 5.12 2.40
CA SER A 108 -0.75 5.83 3.68
C SER A 108 -0.18 5.04 4.86
N ILE A 109 -0.39 3.72 4.88
CA ILE A 109 0.22 2.81 5.87
C ILE A 109 1.74 2.89 5.81
N ALA A 110 2.33 2.83 4.60
CA ALA A 110 3.78 2.91 4.41
C ALA A 110 4.36 4.25 4.91
N LEU A 111 3.67 5.38 4.64
CA LEU A 111 4.06 6.70 5.12
C LEU A 111 4.04 6.80 6.65
N ILE A 112 2.96 6.35 7.29
CA ILE A 112 2.83 6.37 8.75
C ILE A 112 3.92 5.50 9.38
N HIS A 113 4.12 4.28 8.85
CA HIS A 113 5.14 3.37 9.35
C HIS A 113 6.55 3.97 9.24
N ALA A 114 6.91 4.52 8.07
CA ALA A 114 8.23 5.12 7.85
C ALA A 114 8.45 6.41 8.64
N SER A 115 7.39 7.08 9.09
CA SER A 115 7.46 8.26 9.94
C SER A 115 7.69 7.93 11.42
N SER A 116 7.52 6.66 11.83
CA SER A 116 7.78 6.19 13.19
C SER A 116 9.30 6.10 13.46
N THR A 117 9.71 6.49 14.64
CA THR A 117 11.14 6.52 15.05
C THR A 117 11.76 5.15 15.23
N ASP A 118 10.94 4.10 15.34
CA ASP A 118 11.40 2.76 15.74
C ASP A 118 11.72 1.84 14.57
N THR A 119 11.49 2.30 13.33
CA THR A 119 11.62 1.44 12.14
C THR A 119 12.56 2.05 11.11
N GLN A 120 13.59 1.30 10.73
CA GLN A 120 14.43 1.66 9.58
C GLN A 120 13.78 1.15 8.29
N VAL A 121 13.38 2.06 7.41
CA VAL A 121 12.85 1.77 6.07
C VAL A 121 13.90 2.22 5.06
N MET A 122 14.32 1.34 4.15
CA MET A 122 15.33 1.68 3.13
C MET A 122 14.80 2.59 2.03
N GLY A 123 13.50 2.56 1.76
CA GLY A 123 12.87 3.39 0.76
C GLY A 123 11.37 3.16 0.67
N LEU A 124 10.69 4.14 0.11
CA LEU A 124 9.25 4.11 -0.14
C LEU A 124 8.96 4.13 -1.64
N ILE A 125 8.03 3.30 -2.07
CA ILE A 125 7.40 3.34 -3.38
C ILE A 125 5.90 3.49 -3.13
N LEU A 126 5.36 4.65 -3.45
CA LEU A 126 4.00 5.03 -3.10
C LEU A 126 3.19 5.28 -4.36
N GLU A 127 2.19 4.46 -4.58
CA GLU A 127 1.29 4.54 -5.73
C GLU A 127 -0.06 5.07 -5.28
N ALA A 128 -0.49 6.18 -5.88
CA ALA A 128 -1.74 6.86 -5.57
C ALA A 128 -1.97 7.10 -4.05
N PRO A 129 -0.98 7.67 -3.32
CA PRO A 129 -1.04 7.86 -1.88
C PRO A 129 -2.10 8.88 -1.46
N HIS A 130 -2.66 8.68 -0.25
CA HIS A 130 -3.47 9.68 0.42
C HIS A 130 -2.81 10.14 1.71
N VAL A 131 -2.77 11.44 1.96
CA VAL A 131 -2.29 12.04 3.21
C VAL A 131 -3.33 12.93 3.88
N PHE A 132 -4.41 13.22 3.18
CA PHE A 132 -5.63 13.88 3.67
C PHE A 132 -6.82 13.50 2.78
N VAL A 133 -8.04 13.78 3.23
CA VAL A 133 -9.27 13.55 2.46
C VAL A 133 -9.52 14.71 1.50
N GLU A 134 -9.85 14.42 0.24
CA GLU A 134 -10.25 15.37 -0.79
C GLU A 134 -11.70 15.14 -1.22
N GLU A 135 -12.34 16.15 -1.80
CA GLU A 135 -13.70 16.01 -2.34
C GLU A 135 -13.78 14.95 -3.45
N ILE A 136 -12.77 14.88 -4.32
CA ILE A 136 -12.68 13.84 -5.36
C ILE A 136 -12.62 12.42 -4.75
N SER A 137 -11.99 12.27 -3.58
CA SER A 137 -11.98 10.99 -2.87
C SER A 137 -13.39 10.59 -2.46
N LEU A 138 -14.18 11.53 -1.94
CA LEU A 138 -15.57 11.30 -1.54
C LEU A 138 -16.46 10.95 -2.74
N ASP A 139 -16.25 11.61 -3.87
CA ASP A 139 -16.97 11.30 -5.12
C ASP A 139 -16.65 9.89 -5.62
N GLY A 140 -15.37 9.51 -5.62
CA GLY A 140 -14.92 8.15 -5.96
C GLY A 140 -15.55 7.09 -5.04
N LEU A 141 -15.56 7.34 -3.73
CA LEU A 141 -16.16 6.46 -2.72
C LEU A 141 -17.67 6.30 -2.90
N ASN A 142 -18.39 7.40 -3.19
CA ASN A 142 -19.82 7.37 -3.51
C ASN A 142 -20.09 6.62 -4.81
N GLY A 143 -19.21 6.77 -5.81
CA GLY A 143 -19.25 5.99 -7.05
C GLY A 143 -19.08 4.48 -6.79
N ALA A 144 -18.10 4.13 -5.96
CA ALA A 144 -17.88 2.74 -5.54
C ALA A 144 -19.10 2.16 -4.80
N LYS A 145 -19.75 2.95 -3.93
CA LYS A 145 -20.98 2.56 -3.22
C LYS A 145 -22.10 2.22 -4.20
N LYS A 146 -22.35 3.08 -5.17
CA LYS A 146 -23.36 2.84 -6.23
C LYS A 146 -23.03 1.57 -7.04
N ALA A 147 -21.77 1.39 -7.44
CA ALA A 147 -21.34 0.21 -8.20
C ALA A 147 -21.46 -1.10 -7.37
N PHE A 148 -21.27 -1.02 -6.05
CA PHE A 148 -21.47 -2.14 -5.15
C PHE A 148 -22.96 -2.49 -4.99
N GLU A 149 -23.82 -1.50 -4.77
CA GLU A 149 -25.28 -1.66 -4.67
C GLU A 149 -25.89 -2.23 -5.97
N GLN A 150 -25.36 -1.84 -7.13
CA GLN A 150 -25.74 -2.40 -8.44
C GLN A 150 -25.20 -3.82 -8.66
N GLY A 151 -24.37 -4.35 -7.78
CA GLY A 151 -23.90 -5.72 -7.77
C GLY A 151 -22.61 -5.97 -8.56
N GLY A 152 -22.20 -5.12 -9.47
CA GLY A 152 -21.01 -5.31 -10.31
C GLY A 152 -19.72 -5.36 -9.49
N LEU A 153 -19.51 -4.38 -8.62
CA LEU A 153 -18.35 -4.34 -7.73
C LEU A 153 -18.39 -5.48 -6.70
N LYS A 154 -19.57 -5.77 -6.13
CA LYS A 154 -19.76 -6.89 -5.19
C LYS A 154 -19.33 -8.22 -5.80
N ALA A 155 -19.79 -8.52 -7.03
CA ALA A 155 -19.41 -9.74 -7.75
C ALA A 155 -17.90 -9.79 -8.07
N SER A 156 -17.27 -8.64 -8.32
CA SER A 156 -15.82 -8.55 -8.51
C SER A 156 -15.07 -8.86 -7.22
N LEU A 157 -15.45 -8.23 -6.10
CA LEU A 157 -14.83 -8.43 -4.79
C LEU A 157 -14.97 -9.87 -4.29
N ALA A 158 -16.10 -10.53 -4.55
CA ALA A 158 -16.34 -11.92 -4.17
C ALA A 158 -15.35 -12.93 -4.79
N LYS A 159 -14.64 -12.56 -5.86
CA LYS A 159 -13.57 -13.38 -6.46
C LYS A 159 -12.26 -13.34 -5.65
N HIS A 160 -12.11 -12.35 -4.78
CA HIS A 160 -10.86 -12.07 -4.09
C HIS A 160 -10.97 -12.15 -2.58
N HIS A 161 -12.14 -11.85 -2.01
CA HIS A 161 -12.38 -11.80 -0.57
C HIS A 161 -13.39 -12.85 -0.13
N HIS A 162 -13.15 -13.47 1.02
CA HIS A 162 -14.11 -14.43 1.57
C HIS A 162 -15.32 -13.76 2.22
N LYS A 163 -15.21 -12.49 2.64
CA LYS A 163 -16.30 -11.67 3.19
C LYS A 163 -16.42 -10.31 2.45
N PRO A 164 -16.78 -10.30 1.16
CA PRO A 164 -16.72 -9.10 0.32
C PRO A 164 -17.66 -7.98 0.78
N GLU A 165 -18.82 -8.32 1.34
CA GLU A 165 -19.77 -7.31 1.84
C GLU A 165 -19.24 -6.62 3.11
N MET A 166 -18.66 -7.38 4.01
CA MET A 166 -18.14 -6.86 5.26
C MET A 166 -16.97 -5.92 5.00
N ILE A 167 -15.99 -6.34 4.19
CA ILE A 167 -14.83 -5.51 3.91
C ILE A 167 -15.22 -4.23 3.13
N PHE A 168 -16.16 -4.34 2.18
CA PHE A 168 -16.64 -3.16 1.49
C PHE A 168 -17.30 -2.16 2.47
N ARG A 169 -18.15 -2.64 3.37
CA ARG A 169 -18.80 -1.79 4.38
C ARG A 169 -17.80 -1.15 5.32
N CYS A 170 -16.85 -1.92 5.88
CA CYS A 170 -15.83 -1.38 6.76
C CYS A 170 -15.06 -0.23 6.09
N TRP A 171 -14.56 -0.46 4.87
CA TRP A 171 -13.80 0.54 4.13
C TRP A 171 -14.65 1.74 3.71
N ASN A 172 -15.80 1.52 3.06
CA ASN A 172 -16.61 2.61 2.51
C ASN A 172 -17.24 3.48 3.61
N ASN A 173 -17.73 2.84 4.70
CA ASN A 173 -18.36 3.55 5.80
C ASN A 173 -17.37 4.45 6.54
N ILE A 174 -16.16 3.95 6.85
CA ILE A 174 -15.18 4.77 7.57
C ILE A 174 -14.72 5.96 6.72
N TRP A 175 -14.40 5.75 5.45
CA TRP A 175 -13.96 6.84 4.57
C TRP A 175 -15.02 7.91 4.33
N LEU A 176 -16.32 7.54 4.36
CA LEU A 176 -17.46 8.47 4.24
C LEU A 176 -17.97 8.98 5.59
N SER A 177 -17.39 8.57 6.72
CA SER A 177 -17.82 9.02 8.03
C SER A 177 -17.41 10.48 8.28
N PRO A 178 -18.23 11.27 8.98
CA PRO A 178 -17.87 12.65 9.33
C PRO A 178 -16.56 12.74 10.12
N GLU A 179 -16.27 11.75 10.94
CA GLU A 179 -15.07 11.70 11.78
C GLU A 179 -13.80 11.54 10.94
N PHE A 180 -13.88 10.86 9.78
CA PHE A 180 -12.73 10.64 8.90
C PHE A 180 -12.47 11.81 7.95
N LEU A 181 -13.43 12.74 7.76
CA LEU A 181 -13.24 13.91 6.87
C LEU A 181 -12.07 14.80 7.29
N THR A 182 -11.70 14.78 8.56
CA THR A 182 -10.56 15.53 9.10
C THR A 182 -9.28 14.70 9.17
N TRP A 183 -9.29 13.46 8.66
CA TRP A 183 -8.11 12.61 8.65
C TRP A 183 -6.98 13.25 7.86
N ASN A 184 -5.81 13.36 8.50
CA ASN A 184 -4.66 14.03 7.93
C ASN A 184 -3.36 13.52 8.59
N ILE A 185 -2.45 13.01 7.77
CA ILE A 185 -1.13 12.51 8.22
C ILE A 185 0.02 13.41 7.80
N VAL A 186 -0.24 14.57 7.21
CA VAL A 186 0.81 15.54 6.81
C VAL A 186 1.76 15.88 7.95
N PRO A 187 1.31 16.06 9.22
CA PRO A 187 2.23 16.41 10.31
C PRO A 187 3.33 15.38 10.58
N CYS A 188 3.15 14.11 10.25
CA CYS A 188 4.16 13.08 10.47
C CYS A 188 5.21 12.97 9.33
N LEU A 189 4.93 13.54 8.16
CA LEU A 189 5.76 13.36 6.96
C LEU A 189 7.20 13.86 7.11
N SER A 190 7.42 14.90 7.92
CA SER A 190 8.76 15.46 8.17
C SER A 190 9.74 14.49 8.82
N ASN A 191 9.24 13.42 9.44
CA ASN A 191 10.07 12.37 10.03
C ASN A 191 10.63 11.39 8.98
N ILE A 192 10.09 11.38 7.76
CA ILE A 192 10.49 10.45 6.70
C ILE A 192 11.80 10.93 6.06
N GLN A 193 12.87 10.17 6.24
CA GLN A 193 14.21 10.49 5.73
C GLN A 193 14.66 9.59 4.58
N CYS A 194 14.00 8.44 4.40
CA CYS A 194 14.36 7.50 3.35
C CYS A 194 13.97 8.02 1.95
N PRO A 195 14.68 7.59 0.89
CA PRO A 195 14.31 7.89 -0.48
C PRO A 195 12.87 7.44 -0.79
N THR A 196 12.11 8.28 -1.49
CA THR A 196 10.70 8.06 -1.79
C THR A 196 10.41 8.25 -3.28
N LEU A 197 9.75 7.27 -3.90
CA LEU A 197 9.18 7.36 -5.24
C LEU A 197 7.67 7.49 -5.13
N LEU A 198 7.11 8.56 -5.69
CA LEU A 198 5.68 8.81 -5.81
C LEU A 198 5.22 8.50 -7.23
N ILE A 199 4.19 7.68 -7.39
CA ILE A 199 3.60 7.31 -8.69
C ILE A 199 2.11 7.62 -8.65
N GLN A 200 1.59 8.36 -9.64
CA GLN A 200 0.14 8.61 -9.76
C GLN A 200 -0.27 8.78 -11.21
N GLY A 201 -1.46 8.31 -11.55
CA GLY A 201 -2.12 8.57 -12.80
C GLY A 201 -2.75 9.97 -12.83
N GLU A 202 -2.73 10.65 -13.98
CA GLU A 202 -3.38 11.96 -14.13
C GLU A 202 -4.91 11.87 -14.07
N GLU A 203 -5.48 10.68 -14.38
CA GLU A 203 -6.92 10.43 -14.38
C GLU A 203 -7.38 9.69 -13.11
N ASP A 204 -6.62 9.84 -12.02
CA ASP A 204 -6.99 9.24 -10.74
C ASP A 204 -8.29 9.84 -10.20
N ALA A 205 -9.31 8.98 -10.02
CA ALA A 205 -10.64 9.37 -9.55
C ALA A 205 -10.77 9.46 -8.03
N TYR A 206 -9.70 9.15 -7.27
CA TYR A 206 -9.71 9.13 -5.80
C TYR A 206 -8.80 10.17 -5.17
N GLY A 207 -7.81 10.70 -5.90
CA GLY A 207 -6.89 11.70 -5.36
C GLY A 207 -6.30 12.56 -6.45
N THR A 208 -6.10 13.85 -6.15
CA THR A 208 -5.43 14.78 -7.06
C THR A 208 -3.91 14.73 -6.90
N LEU A 209 -3.18 15.36 -7.81
CA LEU A 209 -1.73 15.51 -7.70
C LEU A 209 -1.30 16.34 -6.46
N SER A 210 -2.25 17.03 -5.80
CA SER A 210 -2.00 17.73 -4.53
C SER A 210 -1.52 16.79 -3.42
N GLN A 211 -1.91 15.51 -3.47
CA GLN A 211 -1.38 14.49 -2.55
C GLN A 211 0.14 14.37 -2.70
N LEU A 212 0.62 14.20 -3.94
CA LEU A 212 2.04 14.07 -4.24
C LEU A 212 2.82 15.34 -3.92
N ASP A 213 2.28 16.50 -4.29
CA ASP A 213 2.91 17.80 -4.03
C ASP A 213 3.06 18.05 -2.53
N THR A 214 2.04 17.65 -1.75
CA THR A 214 2.08 17.75 -0.30
C THR A 214 3.11 16.81 0.31
N ILE A 215 3.19 15.57 -0.15
CA ILE A 215 4.21 14.62 0.32
C ILE A 215 5.61 15.14 0.01
N GLU A 216 5.89 15.49 -1.25
CA GLU A 216 7.20 16.00 -1.69
C GLU A 216 7.67 17.21 -0.87
N LYS A 217 6.73 18.14 -0.56
CA LYS A 217 7.04 19.36 0.20
C LYS A 217 7.35 19.08 1.67
N ASN A 218 6.81 18.04 2.26
CA ASN A 218 6.83 17.82 3.70
C ASN A 218 7.78 16.70 4.15
N ILE A 219 8.21 15.77 3.28
CA ILE A 219 9.21 14.76 3.66
C ILE A 219 10.62 15.37 3.70
N SER A 220 11.47 14.88 4.61
CA SER A 220 12.87 15.30 4.73
C SER A 220 13.81 14.54 3.79
N GLY A 221 13.40 13.36 3.35
CA GLY A 221 14.17 12.53 2.44
C GLY A 221 14.07 12.98 0.98
N ARG A 222 14.89 12.36 0.12
CA ARG A 222 14.83 12.59 -1.32
C ARG A 222 13.50 12.06 -1.89
N CYS A 223 12.82 12.87 -2.71
CA CYS A 223 11.57 12.52 -3.36
C CYS A 223 11.68 12.58 -4.88
N GLU A 224 11.15 11.57 -5.58
CA GLU A 224 11.01 11.55 -7.03
C GLU A 224 9.53 11.32 -7.38
N LYS A 225 9.00 12.08 -8.33
CA LYS A 225 7.60 11.92 -8.81
C LYS A 225 7.56 11.32 -10.21
N LYS A 226 6.63 10.40 -10.41
CA LYS A 226 6.28 9.82 -11.70
C LYS A 226 4.77 9.99 -11.94
N ILE A 227 4.41 11.04 -12.65
CA ILE A 227 3.04 11.29 -13.11
C ILE A 227 2.84 10.53 -14.43
N MET A 228 1.73 9.80 -14.55
CA MET A 228 1.44 8.92 -15.67
C MET A 228 0.19 9.41 -16.43
N PRO A 229 0.37 9.97 -17.65
CA PRO A 229 -0.76 10.45 -18.46
C PRO A 229 -1.72 9.32 -18.82
N ALA A 230 -3.03 9.63 -18.88
CA ALA A 230 -4.11 8.72 -19.24
C ALA A 230 -4.15 7.43 -18.42
N ILE A 231 -3.71 7.49 -17.17
CA ILE A 231 -3.73 6.38 -16.18
C ILE A 231 -4.58 6.84 -14.99
N GLY A 232 -5.38 5.92 -14.47
CA GLY A 232 -6.25 6.13 -13.31
C GLY A 232 -5.57 5.77 -11.99
N HIS A 233 -6.36 5.26 -11.04
CA HIS A 233 -5.96 5.00 -9.65
C HIS A 233 -5.04 3.78 -9.45
N SER A 234 -4.87 2.92 -10.47
CA SER A 234 -4.08 1.68 -10.33
C SER A 234 -2.98 1.56 -11.40
N PRO A 235 -1.96 2.43 -11.40
CA PRO A 235 -0.88 2.43 -12.37
C PRO A 235 -0.22 1.07 -12.61
N HIS A 236 0.04 0.28 -11.56
CA HIS A 236 0.63 -1.07 -11.67
C HIS A 236 -0.24 -2.06 -12.44
N ARG A 237 -1.56 -1.82 -12.53
CA ARG A 237 -2.51 -2.66 -13.29
C ARG A 237 -2.71 -2.15 -14.70
N GLU A 238 -2.72 -0.84 -14.88
CA GLU A 238 -3.01 -0.16 -16.14
C GLU A 238 -1.76 -0.10 -17.05
N ASN A 239 -0.59 0.16 -16.47
CA ASN A 239 0.69 0.17 -17.18
C ASN A 239 1.83 -0.45 -16.35
N PRO A 240 1.79 -1.78 -16.09
CA PRO A 240 2.76 -2.46 -15.23
C PRO A 240 4.21 -2.28 -15.69
N GLU A 241 4.47 -2.26 -17.00
CA GLU A 241 5.82 -2.16 -17.54
C GLU A 241 6.47 -0.78 -17.27
N LEU A 242 5.69 0.29 -17.30
CA LEU A 242 6.19 1.63 -16.98
C LEU A 242 6.45 1.76 -15.48
N VAL A 243 5.55 1.22 -14.65
CA VAL A 243 5.74 1.21 -13.19
C VAL A 243 6.97 0.40 -12.81
N LEU A 244 7.14 -0.82 -13.33
CA LEU A 244 8.31 -1.67 -13.09
C LEU A 244 9.62 -0.96 -13.47
N ARG A 245 9.67 -0.32 -14.64
CA ARG A 245 10.84 0.47 -15.06
C ARG A 245 11.15 1.64 -14.13
N SER A 246 10.11 2.36 -13.70
CA SER A 246 10.27 3.47 -12.76
C SER A 246 10.83 3.01 -11.42
N ILE A 247 10.34 1.88 -10.91
CA ILE A 247 10.84 1.26 -9.67
C ILE A 247 12.31 0.83 -9.84
N GLN A 248 12.64 0.18 -10.95
CA GLN A 248 14.01 -0.26 -11.21
C GLN A 248 14.99 0.92 -11.24
N GLN A 249 14.64 2.00 -11.94
CA GLN A 249 15.46 3.21 -12.01
C GLN A 249 15.61 3.86 -10.63
N PHE A 250 14.54 3.94 -9.86
CA PHE A 250 14.56 4.51 -8.52
C PHE A 250 15.45 3.70 -7.57
N ILE A 251 15.27 2.39 -7.50
CA ILE A 251 16.06 1.52 -6.63
C ILE A 251 17.53 1.57 -7.00
N SER A 252 17.88 1.45 -8.29
CA SER A 252 19.28 1.48 -8.74
C SER A 252 19.99 2.80 -8.44
N LYS A 253 19.25 3.90 -8.38
CA LYS A 253 19.80 5.24 -8.17
C LYS A 253 19.91 5.63 -6.69
N ASN A 254 18.98 5.17 -5.86
CA ASN A 254 18.78 5.70 -4.53
C ASN A 254 19.00 4.69 -3.40
N ILE A 255 18.97 3.39 -3.72
CA ILE A 255 19.06 2.33 -2.72
C ILE A 255 20.31 1.50 -3.02
N ASN A 256 21.27 1.58 -2.12
CA ASN A 256 22.49 0.76 -2.28
C ASN A 256 22.17 -0.70 -1.95
N THR A 257 21.91 -1.50 -2.98
CA THR A 257 21.65 -2.93 -2.83
C THR A 257 22.94 -3.76 -2.76
N GLN A 258 24.12 -3.13 -2.81
CA GLN A 258 25.42 -3.84 -2.90
C GLN A 258 26.24 -3.84 -1.60
N ASN A 259 25.94 -2.95 -0.63
CA ASN A 259 26.79 -2.70 0.54
C ASN A 259 26.07 -2.96 1.86
N ILE A 260 25.39 -4.07 2.02
CA ILE A 260 25.00 -4.54 3.34
C ILE A 260 25.79 -5.81 3.58
N GLU A 261 27.03 -5.64 4.11
CA GLU A 261 27.82 -6.73 4.71
C GLU A 261 27.29 -7.12 6.08
#